data_193aaf3bb843701562be0badcbea6add
#
_entry.id   193aaf3bb843701562be0badcbea6add
#
_cell.length_a   1.000
_cell.length_b   1.000
_cell.length_c   1.000
_cell.angle_alpha   90.00
_cell.angle_beta   90.00
_cell.angle_gamma   90.00
#
_symmetry.space_group_name_H-M   'P 1'
#
loop_
_entity.id
_entity.type
_entity.pdbx_description
1 polymer ?
#
loop_
_entity_poly.entity_id
_entity_poly.type
_entity_poly.pdbx_seq_one_letter_code
_entity_poly.pdbx_strand_id
1 'polypeptide(L)' 'YEYVVALRAVQTQDFMTAHWAHLPHELLGNVSNRIINEVRGINRVVYDISGKPPATIEWE' A
#
# COMPACT_ATOMS: atom_id res chain seq x y z
N TYR A 1 7.58 20.08 -4.94
CA TYR A 1 6.44 19.38 -4.37
C TYR A 1 6.76 17.94 -4.15
N GLU A 2 6.29 17.42 -3.05
CA GLU A 2 6.56 16.07 -2.66
C GLU A 2 5.23 15.36 -2.40
N TYR A 3 5.12 14.15 -2.94
CA TYR A 3 3.93 13.36 -2.81
C TYR A 3 4.20 12.07 -2.06
N VAL A 4 3.17 11.57 -1.40
CA VAL A 4 3.21 10.29 -0.70
C VAL A 4 2.36 9.31 -1.48
N VAL A 5 2.88 8.09 -1.66
CA VAL A 5 2.14 6.98 -2.25
C VAL A 5 1.83 5.99 -1.16
N ALA A 6 0.57 5.59 -1.05
CA ALA A 6 0.17 4.50 -0.17
C ALA A 6 -0.09 3.26 -1.01
N LEU A 7 0.59 2.18 -0.65
CA LEU A 7 0.38 0.88 -1.28
C LEU A 7 -0.58 0.07 -0.42
N ARG A 8 -1.45 -0.69 -1.06
CA ARG A 8 -2.36 -1.57 -0.34
C ARG A 8 -2.55 -2.86 -1.12
N ALA A 9 -2.18 -3.96 -0.49
CA ALA A 9 -2.49 -5.29 -0.99
C ALA A 9 -3.38 -5.98 0.02
N VAL A 10 -4.48 -6.56 -0.42
CA VAL A 10 -5.46 -7.15 0.49
C VAL A 10 -5.81 -8.56 0.05
N GLN A 11 -6.21 -9.36 1.02
CA GLN A 11 -6.80 -10.67 0.81
C GLN A 11 -8.25 -10.60 1.25
N THR A 12 -9.15 -11.08 0.41
CA THR A 12 -10.57 -11.06 0.72
C THR A 12 -11.15 -12.46 0.59
N GLN A 13 -12.09 -12.82 1.47
CA GLN A 13 -12.90 -14.02 1.31
C GLN A 13 -14.24 -13.68 0.68
N ASP A 14 -14.70 -12.48 0.94
CA ASP A 14 -15.91 -11.93 0.35
C ASP A 14 -15.69 -10.42 0.19
N PHE A 15 -16.68 -9.73 -0.39
CA PHE A 15 -16.54 -8.29 -0.63
C PHE A 15 -16.75 -7.44 0.62
N MET A 16 -17.12 -8.05 1.73
CA MET A 16 -17.45 -7.31 2.95
C MET A 16 -16.26 -7.18 3.90
N THR A 17 -15.29 -8.08 3.77
CA THR A 17 -14.11 -8.06 4.63
C THR A 17 -12.83 -8.10 3.80
N ALA A 18 -11.82 -7.42 4.27
CA ALA A 18 -10.50 -7.44 3.64
C ALA A 18 -9.43 -7.35 4.72
N HIS A 19 -8.39 -8.13 4.54
CA HIS A 19 -7.23 -8.13 5.42
C HIS A 19 -6.00 -7.76 4.62
N TRP A 20 -5.09 -7.00 5.23
CA TRP A 20 -3.86 -6.63 4.55
C TRP A 20 -3.00 -7.87 4.28
N ALA A 21 -2.36 -7.89 3.12
CA ALA A 21 -1.52 -9.00 2.72
C ALA A 21 -0.11 -8.85 3.29
N HIS A 22 0.44 -9.96 3.83
CA HIS A 22 1.82 -10.00 4.29
C HIS A 22 2.73 -10.21 3.08
N LEU A 23 3.42 -9.16 2.67
CA LEU A 23 4.39 -9.24 1.60
C LEU A 23 5.80 -9.26 2.19
N PRO A 24 6.74 -9.94 1.54
CA PRO A 24 8.12 -9.95 2.04
C PRO A 24 8.69 -8.54 2.16
N HIS A 25 9.46 -8.31 3.22
CA HIS A 25 10.09 -7.01 3.43
C HIS A 25 10.97 -6.59 2.25
N GLU A 26 11.68 -7.53 1.65
CA GLU A 26 12.51 -7.24 0.48
C GLU A 26 11.68 -6.71 -0.68
N LEU A 27 10.54 -7.34 -0.93
CA LEU A 27 9.66 -6.89 -2.00
C LEU A 27 9.15 -5.48 -1.74
N LEU A 28 8.69 -5.21 -0.52
CA LEU A 28 8.21 -3.89 -0.15
C LEU A 28 9.31 -2.85 -0.30
N GLY A 29 10.52 -3.17 0.15
CA GLY A 29 11.65 -2.26 0.02
C GLY A 29 12.03 -1.99 -1.44
N ASN A 30 12.05 -3.03 -2.25
CA ASN A 30 12.39 -2.89 -3.67
C ASN A 30 11.35 -2.07 -4.42
N VAL A 31 10.07 -2.32 -4.15
CA VAL A 31 8.99 -1.56 -4.79
C VAL A 31 9.07 -0.09 -4.36
N SER A 32 9.28 0.16 -3.08
CA SER A 32 9.42 1.52 -2.57
C SER A 32 10.57 2.26 -3.25
N ASN A 33 11.74 1.62 -3.33
CA ASN A 33 12.90 2.23 -3.96
C ASN A 33 12.66 2.53 -5.43
N ARG A 34 12.00 1.62 -6.13
CA ARG A 34 11.70 1.84 -7.54
C ARG A 34 10.72 2.99 -7.74
N ILE A 35 9.69 3.07 -6.92
CA ILE A 35 8.73 4.16 -7.03
C ILE A 35 9.40 5.49 -6.78
N ILE A 36 10.20 5.59 -5.72
CA ILE A 36 10.87 6.84 -5.38
C ILE A 36 11.87 7.26 -6.45
N ASN A 37 12.58 6.29 -7.03
CA ASN A 37 13.60 6.59 -8.03
C ASN A 37 13.04 6.83 -9.42
N GLU A 38 11.93 6.20 -9.77
CA GLU A 38 11.41 6.23 -11.13
C GLU A 38 10.21 7.16 -11.32
N VAL A 39 9.51 7.50 -10.25
CA VAL A 39 8.36 8.39 -10.35
C VAL A 39 8.71 9.73 -9.76
N ARG A 40 8.67 10.75 -10.60
CA ARG A 40 9.08 12.09 -10.20
C ARG A 40 8.09 12.67 -9.19
N GLY A 41 8.62 13.26 -8.13
CA GLY A 41 7.80 13.96 -7.13
C GLY A 41 7.38 13.10 -5.96
N ILE A 42 7.59 11.80 -6.00
CA ILE A 42 7.26 10.92 -4.89
C ILE A 42 8.51 10.69 -4.06
N ASN A 43 8.44 11.02 -2.79
CA ASN A 43 9.56 10.84 -1.88
C ASN A 43 9.24 9.93 -0.71
N ARG A 44 8.03 9.41 -0.62
CA ARG A 44 7.64 8.55 0.49
C ARG A 44 6.63 7.50 0.02
N VAL A 45 6.88 6.26 0.37
CA VAL A 45 5.97 5.15 0.11
C VAL A 45 5.60 4.53 1.44
N VAL A 46 4.31 4.34 1.68
CA VAL A 46 3.81 3.70 2.89
C VAL A 46 2.96 2.50 2.50
N TYR A 47 2.83 1.55 3.42
CA TYR A 47 2.00 0.36 3.22
C TYR A 47 0.84 0.40 4.19
N ASP A 48 -0.38 0.38 3.65
CA ASP A 48 -1.60 0.45 4.46
C ASP A 48 -1.94 -0.95 4.97
N ILE A 49 -1.97 -1.10 6.29
CA ILE A 49 -2.27 -2.37 6.95
C ILE A 49 -3.65 -2.37 7.61
N SER A 50 -4.53 -1.49 7.17
CA SER A 50 -5.88 -1.41 7.73
C SER A 50 -6.77 -2.52 7.18
N GLY A 51 -7.63 -3.08 8.02
CA GLY A 51 -8.60 -4.08 7.60
C GLY A 51 -9.95 -3.45 7.29
N LYS A 52 -10.74 -4.13 6.51
CA LYS A 52 -12.11 -3.75 6.22
C LYS A 52 -13.06 -4.75 6.88
N PRO A 53 -14.01 -4.34 7.73
CA PRO A 53 -14.15 -3.01 8.32
C PRO A 53 -13.12 -2.76 9.42
N PRO A 54 -12.89 -1.55 9.93
CA PRO A 54 -13.63 -0.32 9.65
C PRO A 54 -13.11 0.49 8.46
N ALA A 55 -11.93 0.18 7.95
CA ALA A 55 -11.41 0.93 6.81
C ALA A 55 -12.09 0.48 5.51
N THR A 56 -11.85 1.22 4.45
CA THR A 56 -12.27 0.84 3.11
C THR A 56 -11.05 0.37 2.32
N ILE A 57 -11.28 -0.36 1.21
CA ILE A 57 -10.18 -0.77 0.36
C ILE A 57 -9.53 0.46 -0.29
N GLU A 58 -10.33 1.39 -0.70
CA GLU A 58 -9.85 2.64 -1.27
C GLU A 58 -9.87 3.75 -0.22
N TRP A 59 -8.98 4.71 -0.40
CA TRP A 59 -8.88 5.86 0.50
C TRP A 59 -9.92 6.91 0.11
N GLU A 60 -11.15 6.66 0.52
CA GLU A 60 -12.22 7.65 0.29
C GLU A 60 -13.14 7.79 1.48
#